data_8203a12e3de8f42ae6c266d606d40023
#
_entry.id   8203a12e3de8f42ae6c266d606d40023
#
_cell.length_a   1.000
_cell.length_b   1.000
_cell.length_c   1.000
_cell.angle_alpha   90.00
_cell.angle_beta   90.00
_cell.angle_gamma   90.00
#
_symmetry.space_group_name_H-M   'P 1'
#
loop_
_entity.id
_entity.type
_entity.pdbx_description
1 polymer ?
#
loop_
_entity_poly.entity_id
_entity_poly.type
_entity_poly.pdbx_seq_one_letter_code
_entity_poly.pdbx_strand_id
1 'polypeptide(L)'
;MLMNKPLVLVTWLDAKDGQTGWHSIEDIQKERLATCHSTGWLMYKDETKIIIMADYSEFDDDKEGGRHITIPSGWVQNITYLKEDDKEKQNEHG
;
A
#
# COMPACT_ATOMS: atom_id res chain seq x y z
N MET A 1 3.16 -17.80 -7.56
CA MET A 1 2.39 -16.79 -6.81
C MET A 1 0.97 -17.26 -6.58
N LEU A 2 0.49 -17.12 -5.36
CA LEU A 2 -0.86 -17.57 -5.02
C LEU A 2 -1.95 -16.68 -5.61
N MET A 3 -1.66 -15.38 -5.69
CA MET A 3 -2.61 -14.41 -6.21
C MET A 3 -2.14 -13.97 -7.59
N ASN A 4 -3.08 -13.86 -8.52
CA ASN A 4 -2.75 -13.49 -9.89
C ASN A 4 -2.68 -11.97 -10.07
N LYS A 5 -2.12 -11.29 -9.09
CA LYS A 5 -1.93 -9.85 -9.10
C LYS A 5 -0.53 -9.53 -8.61
N PRO A 6 0.05 -8.43 -9.04
CA PRO A 6 1.41 -8.10 -8.60
C PRO A 6 1.44 -7.67 -7.14
N LEU A 7 2.52 -8.00 -6.48
CA LEU A 7 2.79 -7.55 -5.12
C LEU A 7 3.59 -6.28 -5.21
N VAL A 8 3.16 -5.24 -4.51
CA VAL A 8 3.77 -3.92 -4.64
C VAL A 8 4.05 -3.27 -3.30
N LEU A 9 5.00 -2.34 -3.32
CA LEU A 9 5.24 -1.40 -2.23
C LEU A 9 4.89 -0.03 -2.79
N VAL A 10 3.92 0.63 -2.17
CA VAL A 10 3.47 1.95 -2.60
C VAL A 10 3.94 2.99 -1.59
N THR A 11 4.61 4.01 -2.09
CA THR A 11 4.99 5.18 -1.28
C THR A 11 4.06 6.31 -1.67
N TRP A 12 3.38 6.88 -0.69
CA TRP A 12 2.36 7.90 -0.96
C TRP A 12 2.34 8.95 0.13
N LEU A 13 1.75 10.09 -0.19
CA LEU A 13 1.67 11.23 0.73
C LEU A 13 0.25 11.35 1.24
N ASP A 14 0.12 11.52 2.54
CA ASP A 14 -1.18 11.60 3.18
C ASP A 14 -1.30 12.89 3.96
N ALA A 15 -2.54 13.32 4.16
CA ALA A 15 -2.83 14.42 5.03
C ALA A 15 -2.41 14.06 6.46
N LYS A 16 -2.06 15.06 7.21
CA LYS A 16 -1.60 14.85 8.58
C LYS A 16 -2.22 15.91 9.48
N ASP A 17 -2.82 15.47 10.58
CA ASP A 17 -3.35 16.39 11.56
C ASP A 17 -2.21 17.00 12.35
N GLY A 18 -2.34 18.28 12.65
CA GLY A 18 -1.40 18.95 13.52
C GLY A 18 -1.61 18.54 14.97
N GLN A 19 -0.61 18.83 15.80
CA GLN A 19 -0.72 18.58 17.22
C GLN A 19 -1.72 19.56 17.83
N THR A 20 -2.38 19.13 18.88
CA THR A 20 -3.31 19.98 19.60
C THR A 20 -2.56 21.10 20.31
N GLY A 21 -3.29 22.20 20.60
CA GLY A 21 -2.70 23.34 21.29
C GLY A 21 -2.44 24.51 20.34
N TRP A 22 -1.74 25.48 20.85
CA TRP A 22 -1.44 26.72 20.13
C TRP A 22 -0.04 26.69 19.57
N HIS A 23 0.12 27.03 18.30
CA HIS A 23 1.39 27.02 17.61
C HIS A 23 1.57 28.35 16.87
N SER A 24 2.80 28.75 16.64
CA SER A 24 3.05 29.95 15.85
C SER A 24 2.59 29.72 14.41
N ILE A 25 2.18 30.79 13.75
CA ILE A 25 1.78 30.71 12.34
C ILE A 25 2.96 30.19 11.50
N GLU A 26 4.17 30.64 11.83
CA GLU A 26 5.36 30.21 11.12
C GLU A 26 5.57 28.69 11.20
N ASP A 27 5.39 28.13 12.39
CA ASP A 27 5.53 26.67 12.57
C ASP A 27 4.46 25.91 11.80
N ILE A 28 3.22 26.41 11.82
CA ILE A 28 2.13 25.79 11.08
C ILE A 28 2.44 25.77 9.58
N GLN A 29 3.00 26.85 9.06
CA GLN A 29 3.31 26.94 7.64
C GLN A 29 4.41 25.98 7.20
N LYS A 30 5.18 25.43 8.14
CA LYS A 30 6.25 24.49 7.84
C LYS A 30 5.81 23.03 7.91
N GLU A 31 4.55 22.78 8.24
CA GLU A 31 4.06 21.41 8.35
C GLU A 31 4.14 20.68 7.02
N ARG A 32 4.39 19.39 7.09
CA ARG A 32 4.55 18.56 5.90
C ARG A 32 3.52 17.47 5.86
N LEU A 33 3.31 16.93 4.67
CA LEU A 33 2.47 15.76 4.49
C LEU A 33 3.18 14.54 5.09
N ALA A 34 2.39 13.57 5.50
CA ALA A 34 2.95 12.31 6.00
C ALA A 34 3.33 11.43 4.82
N THR A 35 4.53 10.87 4.87
CA THR A 35 4.96 9.89 3.87
C THR A 35 4.59 8.51 4.38
N CYS A 36 3.80 7.80 3.61
CA CYS A 36 3.32 6.47 3.98
C CYS A 36 3.86 5.42 3.04
N HIS A 37 4.09 4.23 3.58
CA HIS A 37 4.54 3.09 2.78
C HIS A 37 3.57 1.95 3.04
N SER A 38 2.99 1.42 1.98
CA SER A 38 1.99 0.36 2.08
C SER A 38 2.35 -0.76 1.13
N THR A 39 2.20 -1.99 1.60
CA THR A 39 2.55 -3.17 0.85
C THR A 39 1.33 -4.06 0.67
N GLY A 40 1.18 -4.66 -0.50
CA GLY A 40 0.10 -5.58 -0.76
C GLY A 40 -0.02 -5.89 -2.23
N TRP A 41 -1.03 -6.68 -2.56
CA TRP A 41 -1.31 -6.97 -3.95
C TRP A 41 -2.04 -5.77 -4.57
N LEU A 42 -1.58 -5.37 -5.76
CA LEU A 42 -2.21 -4.30 -6.52
C LEU A 42 -3.45 -4.84 -7.20
N MET A 43 -4.61 -4.55 -6.64
CA MET A 43 -5.87 -5.11 -7.12
C MET A 43 -6.51 -4.27 -8.21
N TYR A 44 -6.24 -2.97 -8.22
CA TYR A 44 -6.83 -2.06 -9.17
C TYR A 44 -5.98 -0.81 -9.28
N LYS A 45 -5.90 -0.26 -10.48
CA LYS A 45 -5.15 0.98 -10.70
C LYS A 45 -5.74 1.69 -11.91
N ASP A 46 -6.09 2.95 -11.71
CA ASP A 46 -6.42 3.83 -12.82
C ASP A 46 -5.94 5.24 -12.47
N GLU A 47 -6.33 6.21 -13.25
CA GLU A 47 -5.88 7.59 -13.03
C GLU A 47 -6.49 8.24 -11.80
N THR A 48 -7.53 7.62 -11.24
CA THR A 48 -8.24 8.17 -10.09
C THR A 48 -7.74 7.57 -8.78
N LYS A 49 -7.52 6.26 -8.77
CA LYS A 49 -7.21 5.56 -7.52
C LYS A 49 -6.41 4.29 -7.78
N ILE A 50 -5.77 3.83 -6.72
CA ILE A 50 -5.20 2.48 -6.68
C ILE A 50 -5.78 1.77 -5.46
N ILE A 51 -5.88 0.45 -5.54
CA ILE A 51 -6.36 -0.35 -4.43
C ILE A 51 -5.35 -1.47 -4.19
N ILE A 52 -4.85 -1.56 -2.96
CA ILE A 52 -3.96 -2.66 -2.56
C ILE A 52 -4.60 -3.45 -1.44
N MET A 53 -4.27 -4.74 -1.38
CA MET A 53 -4.89 -5.67 -0.47
C MET A 53 -3.81 -6.46 0.25
N ALA A 54 -3.90 -6.53 1.58
CA ALA A 54 -2.88 -7.18 2.39
C ALA A 54 -3.15 -8.65 2.63
N ASP A 55 -4.40 -9.05 2.70
CA ASP A 55 -4.77 -10.41 3.03
C ASP A 55 -5.65 -11.02 1.97
N TYR A 56 -5.52 -12.33 1.81
CA TYR A 56 -6.27 -13.06 0.83
C TYR A 56 -6.60 -14.43 1.41
N SER A 57 -7.85 -14.79 1.31
CA SER A 57 -8.35 -16.05 1.87
C SER A 57 -9.06 -16.85 0.79
N GLU A 58 -8.88 -18.16 0.84
CA GLU A 58 -9.49 -19.06 -0.11
C GLU A 58 -10.08 -20.23 0.67
N PHE A 59 -11.38 -20.43 0.53
CA PHE A 59 -12.06 -21.51 1.21
C PHE A 59 -13.08 -22.08 0.24
N ASP A 60 -12.91 -23.35 -0.11
CA ASP A 60 -13.65 -24.00 -1.19
C ASP A 60 -13.49 -23.18 -2.47
N ASP A 61 -14.57 -22.68 -3.05
CA ASP A 61 -14.50 -21.86 -4.25
C ASP A 61 -14.58 -20.38 -3.96
N ASP A 62 -14.72 -20.02 -2.68
CA ASP A 62 -14.82 -18.62 -2.28
C ASP A 62 -13.45 -18.00 -2.11
N LYS A 63 -13.30 -16.79 -2.60
CA LYS A 63 -12.07 -16.03 -2.45
C LYS A 63 -12.41 -14.68 -1.92
N GLU A 64 -11.76 -14.31 -0.83
CA GLU A 64 -12.02 -13.05 -0.17
C GLU A 64 -10.73 -12.32 0.14
N GLY A 65 -10.77 -11.01 0.06
CA GLY A 65 -9.65 -10.18 0.43
C GLY A 65 -9.94 -9.42 1.71
N GLY A 66 -8.90 -9.12 2.45
CA GLY A 66 -9.02 -8.35 3.68
C GLY A 66 -7.93 -7.31 3.77
N ARG A 67 -8.17 -6.35 4.65
CA ARG A 67 -7.26 -5.25 4.90
C ARG A 67 -6.78 -4.60 3.61
N HIS A 68 -7.70 -3.96 2.93
CA HIS A 68 -7.38 -3.25 1.71
C HIS A 68 -7.43 -1.74 1.97
N ILE A 69 -6.71 -1.01 1.14
CA ILE A 69 -6.71 0.44 1.21
C ILE A 69 -6.83 1.00 -0.21
N THR A 70 -7.63 2.05 -0.33
CA THR A 70 -7.81 2.75 -1.58
C THR A 70 -7.11 4.10 -1.45
N ILE A 71 -6.17 4.36 -2.35
CA ILE A 71 -5.32 5.55 -2.30
C ILE A 71 -5.58 6.38 -3.55
N PRO A 72 -5.83 7.69 -3.41
CA PRO A 72 -5.96 8.54 -4.60
C PRO A 72 -4.67 8.48 -5.42
N SER A 73 -4.80 8.31 -6.73
CA SER A 73 -3.63 8.18 -7.58
C SER A 73 -2.72 9.39 -7.52
N GLY A 74 -3.29 10.58 -7.33
CA GLY A 74 -2.50 11.80 -7.22
C GLY A 74 -1.63 11.87 -5.97
N TRP A 75 -1.88 11.03 -4.97
CA TRP A 75 -1.10 11.01 -3.74
C TRP A 75 0.08 10.03 -3.83
N VAL A 76 0.09 9.19 -4.85
CA VAL A 76 1.14 8.17 -5.01
C VAL A 76 2.41 8.79 -5.53
N GLN A 77 3.52 8.53 -4.85
CA GLN A 77 4.84 9.01 -5.26
C GLN A 77 5.58 7.95 -6.05
N ASN A 78 5.44 6.70 -5.66
CA ASN A 78 6.18 5.63 -6.30
C ASN A 78 5.50 4.28 -6.04
N ILE A 79 5.58 3.40 -7.01
CA ILE A 79 5.13 2.02 -6.88
C ILE A 79 6.31 1.13 -7.26
N THR A 80 6.74 0.30 -6.32
CA THR A 80 7.80 -0.66 -6.56
C THR A 80 7.16 -2.03 -6.67
N TYR A 81 7.41 -2.71 -7.79
CA TYR A 81 6.89 -4.05 -8.00
C TYR A 81 7.88 -5.03 -7.39
N LEU A 82 7.37 -5.86 -6.48
CA LEU A 82 8.19 -6.80 -5.74
C LEU A 82 8.24 -8.13 -6.46
N LYS A 83 9.38 -8.78 -6.38
CA LYS A 83 9.55 -10.09 -7.03
C LYS A 83 9.32 -11.21 -6.04
N GLU A 84 8.78 -12.32 -6.53
CA GLU A 84 8.77 -13.54 -5.75
C GLU A 84 10.18 -14.05 -5.63
N ASP A 85 10.48 -14.64 -4.49
CA ASP A 85 11.78 -15.26 -4.28
C ASP A 85 11.71 -16.70 -4.78
N ASP A 86 12.24 -16.94 -5.97
CA ASP A 86 12.24 -18.27 -6.58
C ASP A 86 13.02 -19.28 -5.77
N LYS A 87 13.96 -18.83 -4.97
CA LYS A 87 14.74 -19.75 -4.15
C LYS A 87 13.92 -20.44 -3.10
N GLU A 88 12.88 -19.78 -2.60
CA GLU A 88 12.02 -20.38 -1.62
C GLU A 88 11.33 -21.61 -2.18
N LYS A 89 10.97 -21.56 -3.44
CA LYS A 89 10.32 -22.68 -4.09
C LYS A 89 11.25 -23.86 -4.22
N GLN A 90 12.53 -23.59 -4.31
CA GLN A 90 13.54 -24.64 -4.46
C GLN A 90 13.95 -25.24 -3.13
N ASN A 91 13.81 -24.48 -2.07
CA ASN A 91 14.30 -24.90 -0.76
C ASN A 91 13.25 -25.53 0.13
N GLU A 92 12.01 -25.36 -0.18
CA GLU A 92 10.94 -25.79 0.70
C GLU A 92 10.88 -27.30 0.88
N HIS A 93 11.50 -28.03 0.03
CA HIS A 93 11.54 -29.47 0.12
C HIS A 93 12.92 -29.97 0.49
N GLY A 94 13.78 -29.05 0.72
CA GLY A 94 15.18 -29.35 0.98
C GLY A 94 15.41 -29.91 2.31
#